data_a9227a6f80bedb4c8e6f84860ddbc576
#
_entry.id   a9227a6f80bedb4c8e6f84860ddbc576
#
_cell.length_a   1.000
_cell.length_b   1.000
_cell.length_c   1.000
_cell.angle_alpha   90.00
_cell.angle_beta   90.00
_cell.angle_gamma   90.00
#
_symmetry.space_group_name_H-M   'P 1'
#
loop_
_entity.id
_entity.type
_entity.pdbx_description
1 polymer ?
#
loop_
_entity_poly.entity_id
_entity_poly.type
_entity_poly.pdbx_seq_one_letter_code
_entity_poly.pdbx_strand_id
1 'polypeptide(L)'
;HPVIADMVDLDAVAVNFDGITYAKGASVLRQLVAWVGTEHFMAGVRAYFAEHAWSNTEFSDLLRHLEAASGRDLAGWADEWLHSTGVNTLSWQRHEENVVITQSQPVRQHRVGVGFYDVVNDRLTRTDFMEIDLKSEVTAIAAQESPVIVVNDGDLTYAKLRPDSTSLNTLTEHLGDVDDSLTRSLLWGAAWDQTRDGETSASWFLKLMLQHIGAETDSSVVFSLLRQAATALDNFVPSSQGSG
;
A
#
# COMPACT_ATOMS: atom_id res chain seq x y z
N HIS A 1 12.51 9.91 5.76
CA HIS A 1 13.76 9.25 6.14
C HIS A 1 13.60 7.71 6.12
N PRO A 2 14.69 6.91 6.23
CA PRO A 2 14.63 5.45 6.29
C PRO A 2 14.00 4.98 7.62
N VAL A 3 13.61 3.70 7.70
CA VAL A 3 13.11 3.09 8.94
C VAL A 3 14.25 2.92 9.95
N ILE A 4 15.41 2.48 9.47
CA ILE A 4 16.64 2.38 10.24
C ILE A 4 17.52 3.56 9.86
N ALA A 5 17.87 4.39 10.85
CA ALA A 5 18.78 5.52 10.71
C ALA A 5 19.91 5.42 11.73
N ASP A 6 21.05 6.03 11.41
CA ASP A 6 22.18 6.10 12.36
C ASP A 6 21.83 6.94 13.57
N MET A 7 21.92 6.35 14.75
CA MET A 7 21.64 6.98 16.04
C MET A 7 22.95 7.36 16.70
N VAL A 8 23.53 8.48 16.27
CA VAL A 8 24.84 8.94 16.77
C VAL A 8 24.78 9.53 18.19
N ASP A 9 23.59 10.00 18.62
CA ASP A 9 23.34 10.59 19.93
C ASP A 9 21.84 10.52 20.31
N LEU A 10 21.50 11.00 21.51
CA LEU A 10 20.14 11.02 22.03
C LEU A 10 19.22 12.01 21.27
N ASP A 11 19.78 13.06 20.71
CA ASP A 11 19.01 14.03 19.92
C ASP A 11 18.60 13.39 18.58
N ALA A 12 19.49 12.61 17.96
CA ALA A 12 19.18 11.81 16.79
C ALA A 12 18.07 10.77 17.06
N VAL A 13 18.08 10.14 18.24
CA VAL A 13 17.00 9.24 18.68
C VAL A 13 15.68 9.99 18.75
N ALA A 14 15.65 11.17 19.40
CA ALA A 14 14.42 11.95 19.57
C ALA A 14 13.82 12.40 18.23
N VAL A 15 14.66 12.78 17.27
CA VAL A 15 14.24 13.22 15.94
C VAL A 15 13.76 12.06 15.06
N ASN A 16 14.40 10.90 15.17
CA ASN A 16 14.06 9.72 14.34
C ASN A 16 12.94 8.86 14.94
N PHE A 17 12.57 9.10 16.21
CA PHE A 17 11.50 8.37 16.89
C PHE A 17 10.15 9.01 16.63
N ASP A 18 9.72 9.00 15.36
CA ASP A 18 8.53 9.68 14.86
C ASP A 18 7.48 8.73 14.26
N GLY A 19 6.41 9.30 13.70
CA GLY A 19 5.35 8.54 13.05
C GLY A 19 5.81 7.72 11.85
N ILE A 20 6.93 8.07 11.19
CA ILE A 20 7.49 7.30 10.07
C ILE A 20 8.09 6.00 10.58
N THR A 21 8.86 6.04 11.65
CA THR A 21 9.43 4.83 12.26
C THR A 21 8.34 3.83 12.64
N TYR A 22 7.24 4.29 13.24
CA TYR A 22 6.14 3.42 13.61
C TYR A 22 5.28 3.01 12.42
N ALA A 23 4.75 3.95 11.65
CA ALA A 23 3.79 3.65 10.59
C ALA A 23 4.46 2.93 9.40
N LYS A 24 5.59 3.43 8.91
CA LYS A 24 6.34 2.77 7.85
C LYS A 24 6.94 1.46 8.34
N GLY A 25 7.47 1.42 9.58
CA GLY A 25 8.02 0.20 10.18
C GLY A 25 6.98 -0.92 10.29
N ALA A 26 5.76 -0.62 10.75
CA ALA A 26 4.66 -1.59 10.80
C ALA A 26 4.27 -2.09 9.38
N SER A 27 4.20 -1.19 8.41
CA SER A 27 3.89 -1.54 7.01
C SER A 27 4.99 -2.40 6.40
N VAL A 28 6.27 -2.08 6.65
CA VAL A 28 7.42 -2.87 6.16
C VAL A 28 7.46 -4.24 6.82
N LEU A 29 7.13 -4.36 8.12
CA LEU A 29 7.04 -5.67 8.78
C LEU A 29 5.91 -6.53 8.17
N ARG A 30 4.74 -5.95 7.92
CA ARG A 30 3.64 -6.64 7.22
C ARG A 30 4.07 -7.09 5.82
N GLN A 31 4.77 -6.23 5.10
CA GLN A 31 5.34 -6.53 3.79
C GLN A 31 6.37 -7.66 3.85
N LEU A 32 7.21 -7.73 4.90
CA LEU A 32 8.12 -8.85 5.11
C LEU A 32 7.36 -10.16 5.30
N VAL A 33 6.28 -10.15 6.10
CA VAL A 33 5.42 -11.32 6.27
C VAL A 33 4.84 -11.78 4.93
N ALA A 34 4.34 -10.85 4.11
CA ALA A 34 3.83 -11.17 2.77
C ALA A 34 4.94 -11.70 1.85
N TRP A 35 6.13 -11.09 1.90
CA TRP A 35 7.28 -11.48 1.08
C TRP A 35 7.76 -12.90 1.36
N VAL A 36 7.90 -13.29 2.63
CA VAL A 36 8.38 -14.63 3.00
C VAL A 36 7.26 -15.67 3.07
N GLY A 37 6.02 -15.24 3.22
CA GLY A 37 4.86 -16.09 3.49
C GLY A 37 4.64 -16.34 4.98
N THR A 38 3.39 -16.32 5.42
CA THR A 38 3.02 -16.39 6.85
C THR A 38 3.54 -17.63 7.54
N GLU A 39 3.47 -18.81 6.89
CA GLU A 39 3.96 -20.06 7.48
C GLU A 39 5.47 -20.05 7.70
N HIS A 40 6.24 -19.59 6.69
CA HIS A 40 7.69 -19.46 6.78
C HIS A 40 8.09 -18.38 7.79
N PHE A 41 7.36 -17.26 7.84
CA PHE A 41 7.59 -16.24 8.85
C PHE A 41 7.45 -16.81 10.26
N MET A 42 6.37 -17.53 10.54
CA MET A 42 6.14 -18.18 11.85
C MET A 42 7.16 -19.25 12.17
N ALA A 43 7.62 -20.02 11.17
CA ALA A 43 8.68 -21.03 11.36
C ALA A 43 10.02 -20.35 11.69
N GLY A 44 10.39 -19.31 10.95
CA GLY A 44 11.61 -18.55 11.22
C GLY A 44 11.61 -17.85 12.59
N VAL A 45 10.50 -17.25 12.98
CA VAL A 45 10.34 -16.63 14.32
C VAL A 45 10.47 -17.66 15.43
N ARG A 46 9.87 -18.85 15.28
CA ARG A 46 10.03 -19.93 16.29
C ARG A 46 11.48 -20.38 16.41
N ALA A 47 12.18 -20.56 15.29
CA ALA A 47 13.60 -20.94 15.28
C ALA A 47 14.46 -19.85 15.92
N TYR A 48 14.21 -18.59 15.59
CA TYR A 48 14.87 -17.44 16.20
C TYR A 48 14.73 -17.42 17.72
N PHE A 49 13.52 -17.54 18.26
CA PHE A 49 13.31 -17.57 19.70
C PHE A 49 13.90 -18.82 20.39
N ALA A 50 13.93 -19.96 19.68
CA ALA A 50 14.54 -21.18 20.22
C ALA A 50 16.06 -21.04 20.35
N GLU A 51 16.72 -20.42 19.36
CA GLU A 51 18.18 -20.23 19.37
C GLU A 51 18.62 -19.13 20.34
N HIS A 52 17.84 -18.05 20.43
CA HIS A 52 18.25 -16.84 21.15
C HIS A 52 17.50 -16.61 22.47
N ALA A 53 16.86 -17.65 23.03
CA ALA A 53 16.14 -17.53 24.30
C ALA A 53 17.02 -16.93 25.38
N TRP A 54 16.55 -15.86 26.06
CA TRP A 54 17.23 -15.16 27.14
C TRP A 54 18.55 -14.46 26.75
N SER A 55 18.77 -14.26 25.45
CA SER A 55 19.95 -13.61 24.91
C SER A 55 19.60 -12.29 24.24
N ASN A 56 20.60 -11.42 24.04
CA ASN A 56 20.47 -10.24 23.20
C ASN A 56 20.65 -10.64 21.73
N THR A 57 19.96 -9.91 20.83
CA THR A 57 19.99 -10.21 19.39
C THR A 57 20.00 -8.92 18.60
N GLU A 58 20.39 -9.05 17.32
CA GLU A 58 20.28 -8.00 16.32
C GLU A 58 19.21 -8.37 15.29
N PHE A 59 18.79 -7.41 14.49
CA PHE A 59 17.79 -7.64 13.44
C PHE A 59 18.27 -8.65 12.38
N SER A 60 19.57 -8.67 12.11
CA SER A 60 20.23 -9.65 11.24
C SER A 60 20.02 -11.11 11.68
N ASP A 61 19.93 -11.35 12.99
CA ASP A 61 19.65 -12.70 13.51
C ASP A 61 18.23 -13.16 13.13
N LEU A 62 17.26 -12.27 13.23
CA LEU A 62 15.90 -12.57 12.78
C LEU A 62 15.85 -12.82 11.28
N LEU A 63 16.49 -11.97 10.46
CA LEU A 63 16.52 -12.13 9.01
C LEU A 63 17.11 -13.48 8.61
N ARG A 64 18.23 -13.88 9.22
CA ARG A 64 18.89 -15.19 8.97
C ARG A 64 17.92 -16.37 9.17
N HIS A 65 17.12 -16.34 10.23
CA HIS A 65 16.11 -17.39 10.48
C HIS A 65 14.95 -17.37 9.48
N LEU A 66 14.53 -16.18 9.06
CA LEU A 66 13.49 -16.02 8.04
C LEU A 66 13.97 -16.45 6.66
N GLU A 67 15.24 -16.17 6.31
CA GLU A 67 15.88 -16.67 5.08
C GLU A 67 15.94 -18.20 5.08
N ALA A 68 16.41 -18.80 6.17
CA ALA A 68 16.49 -20.25 6.30
C ALA A 68 15.11 -20.93 6.17
N ALA A 69 14.07 -20.31 6.71
CA ALA A 69 12.71 -20.85 6.65
C ALA A 69 12.04 -20.66 5.29
N SER A 70 12.29 -19.54 4.60
CA SER A 70 11.57 -19.16 3.36
C SER A 70 12.35 -19.49 2.09
N GLY A 71 13.67 -19.64 2.17
CA GLY A 71 14.55 -19.75 1.02
C GLY A 71 14.68 -18.46 0.20
N ARG A 72 14.23 -17.33 0.72
CA ARG A 72 14.33 -16.01 0.06
C ARG A 72 15.55 -15.25 0.58
N ASP A 73 16.24 -14.54 -0.31
CA ASP A 73 17.26 -13.55 0.07
C ASP A 73 16.57 -12.33 0.71
N LEU A 74 16.94 -12.02 1.96
CA LEU A 74 16.39 -10.91 2.71
C LEU A 74 17.40 -9.79 2.96
N ALA A 75 18.68 -10.00 2.70
CA ALA A 75 19.70 -8.96 2.86
C ALA A 75 19.43 -7.80 1.88
N GLY A 76 19.26 -8.09 0.59
CA GLY A 76 18.89 -7.09 -0.43
C GLY A 76 17.54 -6.45 -0.16
N TRP A 77 16.55 -7.24 0.25
CA TRP A 77 15.23 -6.72 0.62
C TRP A 77 15.30 -5.74 1.81
N ALA A 78 16.10 -6.05 2.84
CA ALA A 78 16.27 -5.19 4.00
C ALA A 78 16.92 -3.85 3.63
N ASP A 79 17.93 -3.85 2.77
CA ASP A 79 18.57 -2.63 2.28
C ASP A 79 17.59 -1.75 1.50
N GLU A 80 16.77 -2.35 0.63
CA GLU A 80 15.75 -1.64 -0.14
C GLU A 80 14.69 -0.98 0.74
N TRP A 81 14.26 -1.62 1.82
CA TRP A 81 13.08 -1.19 2.58
C TRP A 81 13.39 -0.49 3.90
N LEU A 82 14.48 -0.85 4.55
CA LEU A 82 14.81 -0.32 5.88
C LEU A 82 15.83 0.82 5.81
N HIS A 83 16.82 0.73 4.90
CA HIS A 83 17.89 1.72 4.80
C HIS A 83 17.63 2.78 3.73
N SER A 84 16.64 2.60 2.87
CA SER A 84 16.31 3.55 1.82
C SER A 84 15.12 4.46 2.17
N THR A 85 15.08 5.63 1.51
CA THR A 85 14.01 6.61 1.65
C THR A 85 12.98 6.51 0.54
N GLY A 86 11.84 7.17 0.72
CA GLY A 86 10.79 7.29 -0.29
C GLY A 86 9.80 6.12 -0.28
N VAL A 87 8.83 6.22 -1.16
CA VAL A 87 7.74 5.27 -1.40
C VAL A 87 7.61 5.07 -2.90
N ASN A 88 7.46 3.83 -3.36
CA ASN A 88 7.20 3.56 -4.77
C ASN A 88 5.77 3.92 -5.13
N THR A 89 5.59 4.37 -6.36
CA THR A 89 4.29 4.46 -7.00
C THR A 89 4.11 3.25 -7.91
N LEU A 90 3.05 2.49 -7.71
CA LEU A 90 2.63 1.40 -8.56
C LEU A 90 1.48 1.90 -9.44
N SER A 91 1.71 1.92 -10.73
CA SER A 91 0.69 2.23 -11.75
C SER A 91 0.44 1.02 -12.61
N TRP A 92 -0.75 0.90 -13.19
CA TRP A 92 -1.04 -0.19 -14.12
C TRP A 92 -1.89 0.29 -15.27
N GLN A 93 -1.71 -0.39 -16.40
CA GLN A 93 -2.43 -0.14 -17.63
C GLN A 93 -2.88 -1.48 -18.23
N ARG A 94 -4.04 -1.46 -18.87
CA ARG A 94 -4.53 -2.60 -19.66
C ARG A 94 -3.93 -2.55 -21.05
N HIS A 95 -3.41 -3.67 -21.50
CA HIS A 95 -2.77 -3.78 -22.81
C HIS A 95 -3.16 -5.10 -23.44
N GLU A 96 -4.17 -5.09 -24.33
CA GLU A 96 -4.70 -6.30 -24.96
C GLU A 96 -5.09 -7.36 -23.89
N GLU A 97 -4.40 -8.50 -23.89
CA GLU A 97 -4.60 -9.60 -22.94
C GLU A 97 -3.74 -9.50 -21.67
N ASN A 98 -3.11 -8.34 -21.43
CA ASN A 98 -2.22 -8.16 -20.28
C ASN A 98 -2.59 -6.93 -19.44
N VAL A 99 -2.25 -7.01 -18.16
CA VAL A 99 -2.11 -5.86 -17.28
C VAL A 99 -0.61 -5.61 -17.10
N VAL A 100 -0.17 -4.43 -17.48
CA VAL A 100 1.22 -3.99 -17.32
C VAL A 100 1.31 -3.13 -16.08
N ILE A 101 2.03 -3.62 -15.07
CA ILE A 101 2.28 -2.91 -13.81
C ILE A 101 3.66 -2.28 -13.88
N THR A 102 3.75 -0.99 -13.59
CA THR A 102 4.99 -0.22 -13.56
C THR A 102 5.23 0.32 -12.17
N GLN A 103 6.44 0.20 -11.66
CA GLN A 103 6.85 0.84 -10.41
C GLN A 103 7.81 2.01 -10.67
N SER A 104 7.72 3.05 -9.85
CA SER A 104 8.65 4.18 -9.90
C SER A 104 10.03 3.81 -9.36
N GLN A 105 11.05 4.58 -9.76
CA GLN A 105 12.40 4.45 -9.22
C GLN A 105 12.50 4.92 -7.75
N PRO A 106 13.43 4.36 -6.97
CA PRO A 106 14.23 3.18 -7.28
C PRO A 106 13.38 1.92 -7.32
N VAL A 107 13.74 0.98 -8.20
CA VAL A 107 13.07 -0.33 -8.25
C VAL A 107 13.28 -1.08 -6.94
N ARG A 108 12.21 -1.61 -6.36
CA ARG A 108 12.24 -2.42 -5.14
C ARG A 108 11.49 -3.72 -5.33
N GLN A 109 11.77 -4.66 -4.47
CA GLN A 109 11.07 -5.94 -4.45
C GLN A 109 9.75 -5.80 -3.68
N HIS A 110 8.63 -6.07 -4.35
CA HIS A 110 7.30 -6.05 -3.74
C HIS A 110 6.62 -7.42 -3.91
N ARG A 111 5.83 -7.81 -2.91
CA ARG A 111 4.78 -8.80 -3.08
C ARG A 111 3.46 -8.08 -3.04
N VAL A 112 2.66 -8.25 -4.07
CA VAL A 112 1.37 -7.57 -4.20
C VAL A 112 0.26 -8.56 -4.51
N GLY A 113 -0.92 -8.32 -3.97
CA GLY A 113 -2.14 -8.91 -4.48
C GLY A 113 -2.64 -8.15 -5.69
N VAL A 114 -3.20 -8.84 -6.66
CA VAL A 114 -3.95 -8.24 -7.77
C VAL A 114 -5.35 -8.80 -7.72
N GLY A 115 -6.31 -7.95 -7.38
CA GLY A 115 -7.73 -8.29 -7.34
C GLY A 115 -8.44 -7.85 -8.61
N PHE A 116 -9.30 -8.71 -9.12
CA PHE A 116 -10.20 -8.45 -10.22
C PHE A 116 -11.62 -8.36 -9.68
N TYR A 117 -12.30 -7.26 -9.96
CA TYR A 117 -13.62 -6.96 -9.39
C TYR A 117 -14.67 -6.79 -10.48
N ASP A 118 -15.85 -7.33 -10.24
CA ASP A 118 -16.99 -7.21 -11.11
C ASP A 118 -18.24 -6.77 -10.35
N VAL A 119 -19.22 -6.23 -11.05
CA VAL A 119 -20.49 -5.84 -10.46
C VAL A 119 -21.39 -7.08 -10.33
N VAL A 120 -21.59 -7.50 -9.10
CA VAL A 120 -22.43 -8.66 -8.76
C VAL A 120 -23.50 -8.21 -7.76
N ASN A 121 -24.79 -8.27 -8.15
CA ASN A 121 -25.91 -7.82 -7.31
C ASN A 121 -25.75 -6.38 -6.78
N ASP A 122 -25.40 -5.46 -7.65
CA ASP A 122 -25.16 -4.04 -7.35
C ASP A 122 -24.01 -3.81 -6.33
N ARG A 123 -23.11 -4.78 -6.17
CA ARG A 123 -21.89 -4.68 -5.35
C ARG A 123 -20.67 -4.91 -6.22
N LEU A 124 -19.60 -4.18 -5.94
CA LEU A 124 -18.32 -4.40 -6.59
C LEU A 124 -17.55 -5.47 -5.80
N THR A 125 -17.65 -6.71 -6.29
CA THR A 125 -17.17 -7.90 -5.61
C THR A 125 -15.92 -8.45 -6.29
N ARG A 126 -14.93 -8.89 -5.52
CA ARG A 126 -13.74 -9.53 -6.03
C ARG A 126 -14.08 -10.91 -6.59
N THR A 127 -13.89 -11.10 -7.89
CA THR A 127 -14.19 -12.35 -8.60
C THR A 127 -12.96 -13.22 -8.78
N ASP A 128 -11.77 -12.62 -8.81
CA ASP A 128 -10.51 -13.36 -8.86
C ASP A 128 -9.39 -12.59 -8.14
N PHE A 129 -8.33 -13.31 -7.77
CA PHE A 129 -7.20 -12.80 -7.02
C PHE A 129 -5.94 -13.60 -7.29
N MET A 130 -4.83 -12.91 -7.48
CA MET A 130 -3.51 -13.53 -7.53
C MET A 130 -2.49 -12.73 -6.71
N GLU A 131 -1.48 -13.41 -6.18
CA GLU A 131 -0.32 -12.76 -5.59
C GLU A 131 0.88 -12.91 -6.50
N ILE A 132 1.60 -11.80 -6.72
CA ILE A 132 2.77 -11.75 -7.59
C ILE A 132 3.94 -11.03 -6.92
N ASP A 133 5.15 -11.37 -7.36
CA ASP A 133 6.35 -10.63 -7.00
C ASP A 133 6.67 -9.61 -8.10
N LEU A 134 6.83 -8.35 -7.73
CA LEU A 134 7.37 -7.29 -8.58
C LEU A 134 8.85 -7.13 -8.25
N LYS A 135 9.73 -7.41 -9.21
CA LYS A 135 11.20 -7.32 -9.06
C LYS A 135 11.85 -6.44 -10.13
N SER A 136 11.04 -5.92 -11.03
CA SER A 136 11.46 -5.12 -12.19
C SER A 136 10.66 -3.84 -12.24
N GLU A 137 11.14 -2.86 -12.98
CA GLU A 137 10.41 -1.63 -13.25
C GLU A 137 9.05 -1.89 -13.90
N VAL A 138 8.99 -2.88 -14.78
CA VAL A 138 7.78 -3.28 -15.51
C VAL A 138 7.53 -4.77 -15.32
N THR A 139 6.30 -5.14 -14.97
CA THR A 139 5.83 -6.51 -14.85
C THR A 139 4.52 -6.66 -15.60
N ALA A 140 4.42 -7.63 -16.49
CA ALA A 140 3.19 -7.95 -17.19
C ALA A 140 2.56 -9.23 -16.62
N ILE A 141 1.25 -9.20 -16.44
CA ILE A 141 0.44 -10.36 -16.03
C ILE A 141 -0.72 -10.54 -17.00
N ALA A 142 -1.27 -11.74 -17.10
CA ALA A 142 -2.47 -11.98 -17.89
C ALA A 142 -3.64 -11.13 -17.37
N ALA A 143 -4.29 -10.39 -18.25
CA ALA A 143 -5.49 -9.66 -17.93
C ALA A 143 -6.69 -10.61 -17.82
N GLN A 144 -7.63 -10.25 -16.95
CA GLN A 144 -8.98 -10.78 -16.99
C GLN A 144 -9.92 -9.64 -17.35
N GLU A 145 -10.99 -9.95 -18.06
CA GLU A 145 -12.05 -8.98 -18.28
C GLU A 145 -12.69 -8.66 -16.94
N SER A 146 -12.49 -7.44 -16.48
CA SER A 146 -12.99 -6.97 -15.20
C SER A 146 -13.10 -5.44 -15.24
N PRO A 147 -14.21 -4.84 -14.83
CA PRO A 147 -14.36 -3.38 -14.81
C PRO A 147 -13.36 -2.70 -13.88
N VAL A 148 -12.95 -3.37 -12.80
CA VAL A 148 -11.96 -2.83 -11.85
C VAL A 148 -10.85 -3.85 -11.57
N ILE A 149 -9.61 -3.37 -11.67
CA ILE A 149 -8.41 -4.08 -11.24
C ILE A 149 -7.80 -3.29 -10.09
N VAL A 150 -7.45 -3.96 -9.01
CA VAL A 150 -6.78 -3.36 -7.85
C VAL A 150 -5.43 -4.03 -7.68
N VAL A 151 -4.35 -3.28 -7.93
CA VAL A 151 -2.99 -3.70 -7.60
C VAL A 151 -2.72 -3.35 -6.15
N ASN A 152 -2.03 -4.21 -5.44
CA ASN A 152 -1.84 -4.20 -3.99
C ASN A 152 -3.14 -4.50 -3.21
N ASP A 153 -4.08 -5.21 -3.81
CA ASP A 153 -5.26 -5.71 -3.10
C ASP A 153 -4.84 -6.56 -1.88
N GLY A 154 -5.45 -6.32 -0.73
CA GLY A 154 -5.01 -6.89 0.54
C GLY A 154 -3.91 -6.09 1.24
N ASP A 155 -3.44 -4.98 0.67
CA ASP A 155 -2.46 -4.06 1.26
C ASP A 155 -1.16 -4.77 1.72
N LEU A 156 -0.57 -5.55 0.81
CA LEU A 156 0.60 -6.38 1.12
C LEU A 156 1.92 -5.61 1.04
N THR A 157 1.95 -4.42 0.41
CA THR A 157 3.16 -3.62 0.27
C THR A 157 2.92 -2.14 0.56
N TYR A 158 3.97 -1.45 0.96
CA TYR A 158 3.95 0.00 1.18
C TYR A 158 4.22 0.73 -0.14
N ALA A 159 3.16 1.21 -0.80
CA ALA A 159 3.24 1.89 -2.08
C ALA A 159 2.07 2.87 -2.27
N LYS A 160 2.29 3.90 -3.11
CA LYS A 160 1.21 4.70 -3.69
C LYS A 160 0.63 3.96 -4.88
N LEU A 161 -0.67 4.10 -5.11
CA LEU A 161 -1.38 3.39 -6.17
C LEU A 161 -1.92 4.37 -7.23
N ARG A 162 -1.81 3.96 -8.51
CA ARG A 162 -2.34 4.70 -9.66
C ARG A 162 -3.15 3.76 -10.54
N PRO A 163 -4.46 3.66 -10.28
CA PRO A 163 -5.37 2.84 -11.06
C PRO A 163 -5.39 3.23 -12.54
N ASP A 164 -5.55 2.24 -13.40
CA ASP A 164 -5.85 2.48 -14.82
C ASP A 164 -7.14 3.28 -14.99
N SER A 165 -7.29 3.93 -16.15
CA SER A 165 -8.43 4.83 -16.39
C SER A 165 -9.80 4.13 -16.33
N THR A 166 -9.89 2.88 -16.76
CA THR A 166 -11.13 2.09 -16.71
C THR A 166 -11.51 1.81 -15.26
N SER A 167 -10.57 1.33 -14.46
CA SER A 167 -10.75 1.08 -13.03
C SER A 167 -11.12 2.39 -12.30
N LEU A 168 -10.42 3.48 -12.56
CA LEU A 168 -10.67 4.77 -11.91
C LEU A 168 -12.06 5.31 -12.23
N ASN A 169 -12.51 5.22 -13.47
CA ASN A 169 -13.85 5.66 -13.88
C ASN A 169 -14.93 4.84 -13.16
N THR A 170 -14.81 3.50 -13.14
CA THR A 170 -15.76 2.63 -12.45
C THR A 170 -15.75 2.90 -10.94
N LEU A 171 -14.58 3.06 -10.33
CA LEU A 171 -14.44 3.39 -8.90
C LEU A 171 -15.03 4.76 -8.54
N THR A 172 -15.00 5.73 -9.46
CA THR A 172 -15.64 7.04 -9.23
C THR A 172 -17.15 6.88 -9.01
N GLU A 173 -17.78 5.90 -9.63
CA GLU A 173 -19.22 5.63 -9.51
C GLU A 173 -19.56 4.61 -8.42
N HIS A 174 -18.66 3.66 -8.14
CA HIS A 174 -18.95 2.46 -7.35
C HIS A 174 -18.02 2.20 -6.16
N LEU A 175 -17.22 3.19 -5.73
CA LEU A 175 -16.28 2.98 -4.62
C LEU A 175 -16.97 2.51 -3.33
N GLY A 176 -18.15 3.08 -3.03
CA GLY A 176 -18.94 2.67 -1.89
C GLY A 176 -19.55 1.27 -2.00
N ASP A 177 -19.60 0.69 -3.19
CA ASP A 177 -20.16 -0.62 -3.46
C ASP A 177 -19.11 -1.75 -3.32
N VAL A 178 -17.83 -1.43 -3.10
CA VAL A 178 -16.79 -2.42 -2.81
C VAL A 178 -17.08 -3.11 -1.49
N ASP A 179 -17.18 -4.43 -1.49
CA ASP A 179 -17.56 -5.20 -0.30
C ASP A 179 -16.51 -5.15 0.81
N ASP A 180 -15.23 -5.29 0.45
CA ASP A 180 -14.14 -5.35 1.41
C ASP A 180 -13.73 -3.95 1.90
N SER A 181 -13.79 -3.72 3.21
CA SER A 181 -13.46 -2.44 3.83
C SER A 181 -11.98 -2.09 3.73
N LEU A 182 -11.08 -3.09 3.71
CA LEU A 182 -9.65 -2.86 3.53
C LEU A 182 -9.36 -2.34 2.11
N THR A 183 -9.97 -2.98 1.11
CA THR A 183 -9.85 -2.53 -0.28
C THR A 183 -10.43 -1.13 -0.48
N ARG A 184 -11.60 -0.82 0.13
CA ARG A 184 -12.12 0.56 0.10
C ARG A 184 -11.15 1.56 0.71
N SER A 185 -10.58 1.24 1.88
CA SER A 185 -9.58 2.10 2.54
C SER A 185 -8.35 2.34 1.65
N LEU A 186 -7.87 1.30 0.98
CA LEU A 186 -6.76 1.37 0.03
C LEU A 186 -7.08 2.29 -1.15
N LEU A 187 -8.28 2.18 -1.71
CA LEU A 187 -8.75 3.00 -2.82
C LEU A 187 -8.96 4.47 -2.41
N TRP A 188 -9.44 4.72 -1.20
CA TRP A 188 -9.47 6.07 -0.62
C TRP A 188 -8.07 6.68 -0.50
N GLY A 189 -7.11 5.89 -0.04
CA GLY A 189 -5.70 6.28 0.01
C GLY A 189 -5.16 6.64 -1.37
N ALA A 190 -5.45 5.83 -2.38
CA ALA A 190 -5.05 6.08 -3.76
C ALA A 190 -5.67 7.38 -4.32
N ALA A 191 -6.96 7.62 -4.07
CA ALA A 191 -7.64 8.85 -4.49
C ALA A 191 -7.04 10.10 -3.82
N TRP A 192 -6.76 10.02 -2.51
CA TRP A 192 -6.13 11.10 -1.78
C TRP A 192 -4.70 11.38 -2.26
N ASP A 193 -3.88 10.35 -2.48
CA ASP A 193 -2.51 10.51 -2.97
C ASP A 193 -2.47 11.17 -4.35
N GLN A 194 -3.37 10.78 -5.28
CA GLN A 194 -3.48 11.44 -6.58
C GLN A 194 -3.87 12.92 -6.46
N THR A 195 -4.76 13.25 -5.53
CA THR A 195 -5.16 14.64 -5.27
C THR A 195 -4.03 15.46 -4.68
N ARG A 196 -3.33 14.92 -3.69
CA ARG A 196 -2.19 15.58 -3.04
C ARG A 196 -0.99 15.76 -3.96
N ASP A 197 -0.77 14.79 -4.85
CA ASP A 197 0.30 14.84 -5.84
C ASP A 197 -0.07 15.71 -7.07
N GLY A 198 -1.30 16.28 -7.12
CA GLY A 198 -1.76 17.20 -8.17
C GLY A 198 -2.20 16.52 -9.47
N GLU A 199 -2.41 15.22 -9.46
CA GLU A 199 -2.83 14.42 -10.62
C GLU A 199 -4.36 14.46 -10.82
N THR A 200 -5.11 14.67 -9.73
CA THR A 200 -6.55 14.91 -9.75
C THR A 200 -6.90 16.20 -8.99
N SER A 201 -8.06 16.79 -9.29
CA SER A 201 -8.48 18.00 -8.60
C SER A 201 -9.05 17.70 -7.21
N ALA A 202 -8.85 18.62 -6.26
CA ALA A 202 -9.48 18.56 -4.94
C ALA A 202 -11.01 18.48 -5.04
N SER A 203 -11.61 19.17 -6.01
CA SER A 203 -13.05 19.11 -6.25
C SER A 203 -13.52 17.70 -6.65
N TRP A 204 -12.72 16.95 -7.39
CA TRP A 204 -13.02 15.55 -7.72
C TRP A 204 -13.01 14.69 -6.46
N PHE A 205 -11.97 14.81 -5.63
CA PHE A 205 -11.85 14.05 -4.37
C PHE A 205 -13.02 14.35 -3.41
N LEU A 206 -13.38 15.62 -3.26
CA LEU A 206 -14.51 16.03 -2.41
C LEU A 206 -15.85 15.48 -2.92
N LYS A 207 -16.08 15.48 -4.24
CA LYS A 207 -17.28 14.85 -4.83
C LYS A 207 -17.32 13.36 -4.58
N LEU A 208 -16.21 12.66 -4.83
CA LEU A 208 -16.07 11.23 -4.55
C LEU A 208 -16.38 10.91 -3.08
N MET A 209 -15.84 11.71 -2.15
CA MET A 209 -16.09 11.56 -0.73
C MET A 209 -17.57 11.78 -0.39
N LEU A 210 -18.19 12.85 -0.86
CA LEU A 210 -19.62 13.13 -0.60
C LEU A 210 -20.54 12.02 -1.12
N GLN A 211 -20.17 11.39 -2.22
CA GLN A 211 -20.95 10.32 -2.84
C GLN A 211 -20.85 9.01 -2.04
N HIS A 212 -19.68 8.68 -1.48
CA HIS A 212 -19.40 7.33 -1.02
C HIS A 212 -19.09 7.21 0.48
N ILE A 213 -18.84 8.31 1.21
CA ILE A 213 -18.49 8.25 2.64
C ILE A 213 -19.56 7.56 3.50
N GLY A 214 -20.82 7.62 3.08
CA GLY A 214 -21.93 6.96 3.79
C GLY A 214 -21.85 5.43 3.80
N ALA A 215 -21.02 4.81 2.96
CA ALA A 215 -20.78 3.37 2.93
C ALA A 215 -19.67 2.94 3.93
N GLU A 216 -18.93 3.90 4.51
CA GLU A 216 -17.84 3.56 5.41
C GLU A 216 -18.34 3.24 6.82
N THR A 217 -17.87 2.11 7.33
CA THR A 217 -18.21 1.61 8.68
C THR A 217 -17.06 1.70 9.66
N ASP A 218 -15.82 1.89 9.17
CA ASP A 218 -14.63 2.08 10.00
C ASP A 218 -14.47 3.55 10.39
N SER A 219 -14.53 3.81 11.69
CA SER A 219 -14.42 5.18 12.23
C SER A 219 -13.06 5.84 11.94
N SER A 220 -11.98 5.07 11.83
CA SER A 220 -10.64 5.57 11.52
C SER A 220 -10.55 6.05 10.08
N VAL A 221 -11.19 5.31 9.15
CA VAL A 221 -11.30 5.70 7.75
C VAL A 221 -12.12 6.98 7.62
N VAL A 222 -13.31 7.04 8.24
CA VAL A 222 -14.17 8.23 8.25
C VAL A 222 -13.42 9.45 8.80
N PHE A 223 -12.74 9.30 9.95
CA PHE A 223 -11.96 10.39 10.53
C PHE A 223 -10.84 10.87 9.59
N SER A 224 -10.15 9.95 8.94
CA SER A 224 -9.09 10.27 7.97
C SER A 224 -9.64 11.02 6.77
N LEU A 225 -10.78 10.59 6.22
CA LEU A 225 -11.45 11.25 5.10
C LEU A 225 -11.88 12.66 5.43
N LEU A 226 -12.45 12.88 6.62
CA LEU A 226 -12.86 14.22 7.07
C LEU A 226 -11.66 15.17 7.21
N ARG A 227 -10.52 14.68 7.74
CA ARG A 227 -9.29 15.45 7.80
C ARG A 227 -8.72 15.78 6.42
N GLN A 228 -8.75 14.82 5.50
CA GLN A 228 -8.31 14.99 4.11
C GLN A 228 -9.20 16.02 3.39
N ALA A 229 -10.52 15.97 3.61
CA ALA A 229 -11.46 16.94 3.06
C ALA A 229 -11.19 18.37 3.58
N ALA A 230 -10.97 18.52 4.89
CA ALA A 230 -10.58 19.83 5.46
C ALA A 230 -9.28 20.34 4.84
N THR A 231 -8.26 19.47 4.72
CA THR A 231 -6.99 19.83 4.07
C THR A 231 -7.18 20.22 2.60
N ALA A 232 -8.06 19.51 1.87
CA ALA A 232 -8.35 19.79 0.47
C ALA A 232 -9.02 21.16 0.32
N LEU A 233 -10.00 21.47 1.17
CA LEU A 233 -10.73 22.76 1.17
C LEU A 233 -9.79 23.93 1.50
N ASP A 234 -8.93 23.75 2.51
CA ASP A 234 -8.06 24.83 2.99
C ASP A 234 -6.90 25.13 2.05
N ASN A 235 -6.36 24.10 1.34
CA ASN A 235 -5.09 24.25 0.63
C ASN A 235 -5.18 24.03 -0.88
N PHE A 236 -6.17 23.29 -1.39
CA PHE A 236 -6.18 22.84 -2.79
C PHE A 236 -7.40 23.32 -3.59
N VAL A 237 -8.42 23.86 -2.93
CA VAL A 237 -9.56 24.50 -3.62
C VAL A 237 -9.28 26.00 -3.77
N PRO A 238 -9.41 26.58 -4.98
CA PRO A 238 -9.28 28.02 -5.17
C PRO A 238 -10.30 28.79 -4.32
N SER A 239 -9.88 29.87 -3.68
CA SER A 239 -10.70 30.68 -2.76
C SER A 239 -12.00 31.23 -3.39
N SER A 240 -12.07 31.33 -4.72
CA SER A 240 -13.27 31.69 -5.47
C SER A 240 -14.36 30.59 -5.52
N GLN A 241 -14.02 29.35 -5.13
CA GLN A 241 -14.94 28.21 -5.09
C GLN A 241 -15.27 27.75 -3.65
N GLY A 242 -14.58 28.29 -2.64
CA GLY A 242 -14.73 27.92 -1.23
C GLY A 242 -15.81 28.71 -0.46
N SER A 243 -16.60 29.54 -1.13
CA SER A 243 -17.61 30.41 -0.50
C SER A 243 -19.04 30.00 -0.85
N GLY A 244 -19.33 28.71 -0.98
CA GLY A 244 -20.67 28.21 -1.22
C GLY A 244 -21.11 27.21 -0.16
#